data_553a3602a4794d6c6ac70e7bfa7d270d
#
_entry.id   553a3602a4794d6c6ac70e7bfa7d270d
#
_cell.length_a   1.000
_cell.length_b   1.000
_cell.length_c   1.000
_cell.angle_alpha   90.00
_cell.angle_beta   90.00
_cell.angle_gamma   90.00
#
_symmetry.space_group_name_H-M   'P 1'
#
loop_
_entity.id
_entity.type
_entity.pdbx_description
1 polymer ?
#
loop_
_entity_poly.entity_id
_entity_poly.type
_entity_poly.pdbx_seq_one_letter_code
_entity_poly.pdbx_strand_id
1 'polypeptide(L)'
;MTDVVNMRRESIDLEALLLSRAYLYTLFHKLFGGTPDAAMVACVLSETTRDVAEEYAGDDPSMKGLGRFLENLGECVDGAVLTEQARDEYTRLFIGPGEVPCQPMESPYRTKDAAVFQENTLAVRAIFRERGLQLTRLMRIPDDHIATMCGFMAHEAERSLAE
;
A
#
# COMPACT_ATOMS: atom_id res chain seq x y z
N MET A 1 -15.01 32.74 -20.07
CA MET A 1 -15.49 32.37 -18.71
C MET A 1 -15.52 30.88 -18.50
N THR A 2 -15.53 30.04 -19.55
CA THR A 2 -15.59 28.58 -19.53
C THR A 2 -14.24 27.95 -19.11
N ASP A 3 -13.10 28.56 -19.50
CA ASP A 3 -11.76 27.98 -19.25
C ASP A 3 -11.33 28.01 -17.77
N VAL A 4 -11.74 29.06 -17.03
CA VAL A 4 -11.40 29.17 -15.59
C VAL A 4 -12.16 28.14 -14.75
N VAL A 5 -13.37 27.76 -15.16
CA VAL A 5 -14.18 26.74 -14.48
C VAL A 5 -13.60 25.34 -14.73
N ASN A 6 -13.14 25.06 -15.96
CA ASN A 6 -12.50 23.78 -16.29
C ASN A 6 -11.17 23.59 -15.54
N MET A 7 -10.26 24.57 -15.54
CA MET A 7 -9.00 24.49 -14.82
C MET A 7 -9.20 24.25 -13.30
N ARG A 8 -10.23 24.88 -12.70
CA ARG A 8 -10.52 24.71 -11.27
C ARG A 8 -11.11 23.33 -10.98
N ARG A 9 -11.89 22.76 -11.89
CA ARG A 9 -12.46 21.42 -11.76
C ARG A 9 -11.37 20.35 -11.92
N GLU A 10 -10.51 20.49 -12.92
CA GLU A 10 -9.35 19.59 -13.12
C GLU A 10 -8.36 19.62 -11.95
N SER A 11 -8.14 20.78 -11.32
CA SER A 11 -7.26 20.88 -10.13
C SER A 11 -7.87 20.23 -8.89
N ILE A 12 -9.18 20.35 -8.68
CA ILE A 12 -9.89 19.69 -7.56
C ILE A 12 -9.87 18.18 -7.76
N ASP A 13 -10.11 17.69 -8.97
CA ASP A 13 -10.07 16.27 -9.28
C ASP A 13 -8.64 15.68 -9.08
N LEU A 14 -7.60 16.44 -9.43
CA LEU A 14 -6.21 16.01 -9.21
C LEU A 14 -5.85 15.96 -7.72
N GLU A 15 -6.24 16.97 -6.95
CA GLU A 15 -6.01 17.00 -5.50
C GLU A 15 -6.69 15.82 -4.80
N ALA A 16 -7.95 15.55 -5.10
CA ALA A 16 -8.69 14.40 -4.59
C ALA A 16 -7.98 13.08 -4.94
N LEU A 17 -7.55 12.93 -6.20
CA LEU A 17 -6.82 11.77 -6.65
C LEU A 17 -5.49 11.57 -5.91
N LEU A 18 -4.74 12.64 -5.66
CA LEU A 18 -3.48 12.58 -4.93
C LEU A 18 -3.69 12.22 -3.46
N LEU A 19 -4.75 12.76 -2.82
CA LEU A 19 -5.14 12.42 -1.45
C LEU A 19 -5.48 10.94 -1.32
N SER A 20 -6.34 10.43 -2.20
CA SER A 20 -6.71 9.01 -2.22
C SER A 20 -5.50 8.10 -2.46
N ARG A 21 -4.60 8.50 -3.37
CA ARG A 21 -3.34 7.76 -3.62
C ARG A 21 -2.42 7.77 -2.41
N ALA A 22 -2.19 8.92 -1.77
CA ALA A 22 -1.38 9.02 -0.58
C ALA A 22 -1.93 8.11 0.53
N TYR A 23 -3.25 8.11 0.71
CA TYR A 23 -3.93 7.23 1.66
C TYR A 23 -3.70 5.74 1.34
N LEU A 24 -3.98 5.30 0.11
CA LEU A 24 -3.83 3.90 -0.29
C LEU A 24 -2.39 3.41 -0.18
N TYR A 25 -1.43 4.19 -0.65
CA TYR A 25 -0.02 3.82 -0.54
C TYR A 25 0.45 3.77 0.93
N THR A 26 -0.03 4.68 1.79
CA THR A 26 0.23 4.60 3.23
C THR A 26 -0.38 3.36 3.86
N LEU A 27 -1.62 3.01 3.47
CA LEU A 27 -2.28 1.79 3.92
C LEU A 27 -1.49 0.54 3.51
N PHE A 28 -1.09 0.44 2.23
CA PHE A 28 -0.29 -0.69 1.74
C PHE A 28 1.10 -0.74 2.37
N HIS A 29 1.75 0.41 2.59
CA HIS A 29 3.00 0.48 3.34
C HIS A 29 2.87 -0.18 4.73
N LYS A 30 1.79 0.11 5.45
CA LYS A 30 1.52 -0.49 6.76
C LYS A 30 1.16 -1.97 6.66
N LEU A 31 0.29 -2.34 5.71
CA LEU A 31 -0.18 -3.72 5.53
C LEU A 31 0.97 -4.69 5.21
N PHE A 32 1.89 -4.27 4.36
CA PHE A 32 3.01 -5.11 3.94
C PHE A 32 4.29 -4.90 4.77
N GLY A 33 4.34 -3.85 5.58
CA GLY A 33 5.55 -3.43 6.31
C GLY A 33 5.82 -4.17 7.62
N GLY A 34 4.87 -4.94 8.11
CA GLY A 34 4.99 -5.67 9.36
C GLY A 34 3.76 -6.47 9.74
N THR A 35 3.90 -7.25 10.81
CA THR A 35 2.81 -8.07 11.33
C THR A 35 1.62 -7.20 11.75
N PRO A 36 0.39 -7.54 11.31
CA PRO A 36 -0.81 -6.79 11.64
C PRO A 36 -1.02 -6.59 13.15
N ASP A 37 -1.46 -5.40 13.52
CA ASP A 37 -1.93 -5.07 14.86
C ASP A 37 -3.39 -4.56 14.83
N ALA A 38 -3.97 -4.34 16.00
CA ALA A 38 -5.35 -3.89 16.13
C ALA A 38 -5.57 -2.51 15.47
N ALA A 39 -4.57 -1.63 15.49
CA ALA A 39 -4.67 -0.31 14.85
C ALA A 39 -4.71 -0.41 13.33
N MET A 40 -3.92 -1.33 12.76
CA MET A 40 -3.94 -1.59 11.33
C MET A 40 -5.27 -2.24 10.89
N VAL A 41 -5.79 -3.22 11.63
CA VAL A 41 -7.10 -3.82 11.36
C VAL A 41 -8.19 -2.77 11.41
N ALA A 42 -8.21 -1.92 12.44
CA ALA A 42 -9.17 -0.81 12.54
C ALA A 42 -9.06 0.18 11.36
N CYS A 43 -7.84 0.46 10.89
CA CYS A 43 -7.62 1.30 9.72
C CYS A 43 -8.20 0.67 8.43
N VAL A 44 -7.97 -0.63 8.22
CA VAL A 44 -8.52 -1.37 7.06
C VAL A 44 -10.04 -1.37 7.06
N LEU A 45 -10.67 -1.49 8.23
CA LEU A 45 -12.12 -1.51 8.40
C LEU A 45 -12.75 -0.11 8.48
N SER A 46 -11.96 0.95 8.43
CA SER A 46 -12.46 2.33 8.54
C SER A 46 -13.36 2.72 7.37
N GLU A 47 -14.24 3.67 7.62
CA GLU A 47 -15.08 4.31 6.60
C GLU A 47 -14.20 4.90 5.48
N THR A 48 -13.11 5.59 5.84
CA THR A 48 -12.16 6.15 4.86
C THR A 48 -11.60 5.10 3.90
N THR A 49 -11.25 3.90 4.40
CA THR A 49 -10.77 2.82 3.52
C THR A 49 -11.86 2.36 2.55
N ARG A 50 -13.10 2.27 3.01
CA ARG A 50 -14.24 1.89 2.16
C ARG A 50 -14.53 2.94 1.10
N ASP A 51 -14.58 4.21 1.49
CA ASP A 51 -14.85 5.33 0.58
C ASP A 51 -13.79 5.40 -0.53
N VAL A 52 -12.51 5.29 -0.16
CA VAL A 52 -11.41 5.29 -1.14
C VAL A 52 -11.47 4.02 -2.02
N ALA A 53 -11.79 2.86 -1.48
CA ALA A 53 -11.97 1.65 -2.28
C ALA A 53 -13.13 1.77 -3.27
N GLU A 54 -14.24 2.40 -2.88
CA GLU A 54 -15.37 2.68 -3.77
C GLU A 54 -15.02 3.68 -4.86
N GLU A 55 -14.27 4.74 -4.55
CA GLU A 55 -13.79 5.71 -5.53
C GLU A 55 -12.97 5.04 -6.63
N TYR A 56 -12.07 4.10 -6.27
CA TYR A 56 -11.27 3.36 -7.24
C TYR A 56 -12.01 2.17 -7.89
N ALA A 57 -13.14 1.77 -7.35
CA ALA A 57 -13.91 0.65 -7.90
C ALA A 57 -14.39 0.94 -9.32
N GLY A 58 -14.80 2.18 -9.60
CA GLY A 58 -15.36 2.54 -10.90
C GLY A 58 -16.40 1.51 -11.34
N ASP A 59 -16.16 0.84 -12.49
CA ASP A 59 -16.98 -0.24 -13.00
C ASP A 59 -16.43 -1.65 -12.74
N ASP A 60 -15.30 -1.78 -12.00
CA ASP A 60 -14.71 -3.08 -11.69
C ASP A 60 -15.55 -3.82 -10.63
N PRO A 61 -16.17 -4.97 -10.99
CA PRO A 61 -16.99 -5.73 -10.05
C PRO A 61 -16.23 -6.28 -8.84
N SER A 62 -14.93 -6.55 -8.99
CA SER A 62 -14.08 -7.08 -7.92
C SER A 62 -13.87 -6.03 -6.84
N MET A 63 -13.63 -4.78 -7.24
CA MET A 63 -13.45 -3.66 -6.33
C MET A 63 -14.77 -3.26 -5.65
N LYS A 64 -15.91 -3.30 -6.38
CA LYS A 64 -17.23 -3.08 -5.76
C LYS A 64 -17.56 -4.10 -4.67
N GLY A 65 -17.04 -5.32 -4.79
CA GLY A 65 -17.19 -6.36 -3.77
C GLY A 65 -16.34 -6.10 -2.51
N LEU A 66 -15.24 -5.38 -2.64
CA LEU A 66 -14.30 -5.15 -1.54
C LEU A 66 -14.94 -4.31 -0.41
N GLY A 67 -15.59 -3.21 -0.74
CA GLY A 67 -16.27 -2.35 0.26
C GLY A 67 -17.29 -3.14 1.09
N ARG A 68 -18.17 -3.90 0.43
CA ARG A 68 -19.14 -4.77 1.11
C ARG A 68 -18.50 -5.87 1.94
N PHE A 69 -17.41 -6.45 1.45
CA PHE A 69 -16.66 -7.45 2.21
C PHE A 69 -16.09 -6.86 3.49
N LEU A 70 -15.48 -5.68 3.42
CA LEU A 70 -14.90 -4.99 4.59
C LEU A 70 -15.99 -4.60 5.61
N GLU A 71 -17.14 -4.12 5.14
CA GLU A 71 -18.29 -3.79 5.98
C GLU A 71 -18.81 -5.03 6.74
N ASN A 72 -19.11 -6.12 6.02
CA ASN A 72 -19.55 -7.38 6.61
C ASN A 72 -18.51 -7.95 7.58
N LEU A 73 -17.23 -7.86 7.28
CA LEU A 73 -16.17 -8.35 8.13
C LEU A 73 -16.13 -7.58 9.46
N GLY A 74 -16.25 -6.24 9.42
CA GLY A 74 -16.27 -5.40 10.60
C GLY A 74 -17.51 -5.59 11.49
N GLU A 75 -18.64 -5.98 10.91
CA GLU A 75 -19.88 -6.25 11.67
C GLU A 75 -19.94 -7.66 12.25
N CYS A 76 -19.37 -8.64 11.58
CA CYS A 76 -19.54 -10.05 11.91
C CYS A 76 -18.43 -10.64 12.79
N VAL A 77 -17.25 -10.00 12.87
CA VAL A 77 -16.08 -10.56 13.56
C VAL A 77 -15.55 -9.59 14.62
N ASP A 78 -15.29 -10.13 15.80
CA ASP A 78 -14.60 -9.37 16.85
C ASP A 78 -13.21 -8.91 16.39
N GLY A 79 -12.87 -7.64 16.65
CA GLY A 79 -11.64 -7.02 16.19
C GLY A 79 -10.36 -7.70 16.71
N ALA A 80 -10.41 -8.29 17.92
CA ALA A 80 -9.27 -9.03 18.47
C ALA A 80 -9.08 -10.36 17.73
N VAL A 81 -10.17 -11.07 17.47
CA VAL A 81 -10.15 -12.32 16.67
C VAL A 81 -9.64 -12.04 15.26
N LEU A 82 -10.14 -10.97 14.64
CA LEU A 82 -9.69 -10.58 13.30
C LEU A 82 -8.20 -10.22 13.26
N THR A 83 -7.70 -9.56 14.32
CA THR A 83 -6.28 -9.24 14.44
C THR A 83 -5.41 -10.49 14.54
N GLU A 84 -5.83 -11.50 15.30
CA GLU A 84 -5.11 -12.78 15.37
C GLU A 84 -5.12 -13.51 14.04
N GLN A 85 -6.28 -13.61 13.38
CA GLN A 85 -6.39 -14.22 12.06
C GLN A 85 -5.51 -13.51 11.01
N ALA A 86 -5.48 -12.17 11.03
CA ALA A 86 -4.63 -11.39 10.15
C ALA A 86 -3.13 -11.65 10.40
N ARG A 87 -2.71 -11.82 11.66
CA ARG A 87 -1.33 -12.17 12.03
C ARG A 87 -0.93 -13.55 11.55
N ASP A 88 -1.80 -14.51 11.73
CA ASP A 88 -1.56 -15.89 11.31
C ASP A 88 -1.42 -15.96 9.79
N GLU A 89 -2.31 -15.29 9.07
CA GLU A 89 -2.27 -15.24 7.61
C GLU A 89 -1.05 -14.45 7.08
N TYR A 90 -0.68 -13.35 7.71
CA TYR A 90 0.55 -12.62 7.39
C TYR A 90 1.79 -13.49 7.59
N THR A 91 1.83 -14.23 8.69
CA THR A 91 2.94 -15.14 8.99
C THR A 91 3.01 -16.25 7.95
N ARG A 92 1.87 -16.84 7.60
CA ARG A 92 1.78 -17.89 6.58
C ARG A 92 2.24 -17.41 5.20
N LEU A 93 1.86 -16.19 4.81
CA LEU A 93 2.13 -15.67 3.48
C LEU A 93 3.55 -15.14 3.30
N PHE A 94 4.10 -14.45 4.33
CA PHE A 94 5.30 -13.62 4.19
C PHE A 94 6.48 -14.00 5.08
N ILE A 95 6.27 -14.82 6.14
CA ILE A 95 7.33 -15.14 7.12
C ILE A 95 7.67 -16.63 7.10
N GLY A 96 6.71 -17.50 6.99
CA GLY A 96 6.88 -18.96 7.11
C GLY A 96 6.74 -19.48 8.54
N PRO A 97 6.84 -20.78 8.82
CA PRO A 97 8.03 -21.64 8.58
C PRO A 97 7.95 -22.38 7.25
N GLY A 98 9.04 -22.41 6.51
CA GLY A 98 9.16 -23.11 5.24
C GLY A 98 9.16 -22.19 4.02
N GLU A 99 8.71 -22.71 2.87
CA GLU A 99 8.61 -21.94 1.64
C GLU A 99 7.51 -20.90 1.74
N VAL A 100 7.89 -19.64 1.57
CA VAL A 100 6.98 -18.50 1.64
C VAL A 100 6.18 -18.40 0.33
N PRO A 101 4.84 -18.51 0.37
CA PRO A 101 4.01 -18.51 -0.84
C PRO A 101 4.12 -17.23 -1.66
N CYS A 102 4.39 -16.11 -1.00
CA CYS A 102 4.46 -14.81 -1.64
C CYS A 102 5.67 -14.02 -1.15
N GLN A 103 6.60 -13.73 -2.03
CA GLN A 103 7.76 -12.89 -1.69
C GLN A 103 7.36 -11.42 -1.77
N PRO A 104 7.58 -10.62 -0.71
CA PRO A 104 7.21 -9.21 -0.72
C PRO A 104 8.22 -8.30 -1.43
N MET A 105 9.25 -8.85 -2.06
CA MET A 105 10.26 -8.14 -2.83
C MET A 105 10.05 -8.35 -4.33
N GLU A 106 10.45 -7.37 -5.15
CA GLU A 106 10.36 -7.47 -6.61
C GLU A 106 11.43 -8.41 -7.21
N SER A 107 12.64 -8.40 -6.66
CA SER A 107 13.79 -9.15 -7.18
C SER A 107 13.51 -10.62 -7.47
N PRO A 108 12.87 -11.41 -6.60
CA PRO A 108 12.57 -12.81 -6.85
C PRO A 108 11.69 -13.08 -8.07
N TYR A 109 10.89 -12.10 -8.49
CA TYR A 109 10.01 -12.23 -9.66
C TYR A 109 10.68 -11.80 -10.95
N ARG A 110 11.83 -11.10 -10.87
CA ARG A 110 12.56 -10.57 -12.03
C ARG A 110 13.67 -11.50 -12.53
N THR A 111 14.17 -12.36 -11.68
CA THR A 111 15.30 -13.23 -11.98
C THR A 111 14.97 -14.71 -11.78
N LYS A 112 15.62 -15.58 -12.56
CA LYS A 112 15.40 -17.03 -12.44
C LYS A 112 15.91 -17.62 -11.14
N ASP A 113 16.88 -16.96 -10.49
CA ASP A 113 17.53 -17.44 -9.27
C ASP A 113 16.75 -17.07 -8.00
N ALA A 114 15.62 -16.35 -8.15
CA ALA A 114 14.75 -15.88 -7.04
C ALA A 114 15.53 -15.22 -5.88
N ALA A 115 16.70 -14.64 -6.18
CA ALA A 115 17.57 -14.02 -5.18
C ALA A 115 17.08 -12.60 -4.83
N VAL A 116 17.32 -12.20 -3.59
CA VAL A 116 17.07 -10.83 -3.09
C VAL A 116 18.33 -9.96 -3.26
N PHE A 117 18.18 -8.64 -3.16
CA PHE A 117 19.27 -7.64 -3.33
C PHE A 117 19.94 -7.68 -4.70
N GLN A 118 19.14 -7.71 -5.75
CA GLN A 118 19.57 -7.72 -7.15
C GLN A 118 19.74 -6.30 -7.72
N GLU A 119 20.01 -6.21 -9.02
CA GLU A 119 20.20 -4.96 -9.75
C GLU A 119 18.99 -4.00 -9.61
N ASN A 120 17.77 -4.53 -9.67
CA ASN A 120 16.56 -3.73 -9.48
C ASN A 120 16.43 -3.17 -8.05
N THR A 121 16.90 -3.86 -7.00
CA THR A 121 16.99 -3.28 -5.65
C THR A 121 17.87 -2.04 -5.64
N LEU A 122 19.00 -2.07 -6.36
CA LEU A 122 19.90 -0.92 -6.48
C LEU A 122 19.30 0.20 -7.32
N ALA A 123 18.53 -0.13 -8.36
CA ALA A 123 17.81 0.84 -9.18
C ALA A 123 16.74 1.58 -8.35
N VAL A 124 15.94 0.86 -7.56
CA VAL A 124 14.97 1.48 -6.64
C VAL A 124 15.67 2.37 -5.62
N ARG A 125 16.78 1.93 -5.04
CA ARG A 125 17.62 2.73 -4.13
C ARG A 125 18.13 4.01 -4.77
N ALA A 126 18.53 3.97 -6.04
CA ALA A 126 18.98 5.15 -6.78
C ALA A 126 17.85 6.18 -6.90
N ILE A 127 16.63 5.74 -7.25
CA ILE A 127 15.45 6.59 -7.33
C ILE A 127 15.16 7.27 -5.98
N PHE A 128 15.22 6.53 -4.87
CA PHE A 128 15.03 7.12 -3.53
C PHE A 128 16.06 8.20 -3.22
N ARG A 129 17.33 7.94 -3.54
CA ARG A 129 18.42 8.91 -3.32
C ARG A 129 18.28 10.18 -4.18
N GLU A 130 17.81 10.07 -5.41
CA GLU A 130 17.51 11.22 -6.28
C GLU A 130 16.45 12.14 -5.65
N ARG A 131 15.57 11.58 -4.82
CA ARG A 131 14.55 12.31 -4.07
C ARG A 131 15.00 12.71 -2.65
N GLY A 132 16.26 12.51 -2.31
CA GLY A 132 16.82 12.81 -0.99
C GLY A 132 16.39 11.83 0.11
N LEU A 133 15.83 10.67 -0.26
CA LEU A 133 15.33 9.68 0.68
C LEU A 133 16.32 8.52 0.86
N GLN A 134 16.31 7.96 2.05
CA GLN A 134 17.09 6.77 2.39
C GLN A 134 16.33 5.93 3.41
N LEU A 135 16.41 4.60 3.28
CA LEU A 135 15.86 3.70 4.29
C LEU A 135 16.59 3.83 5.61
N THR A 136 15.86 3.98 6.71
CA THR A 136 16.41 4.02 8.07
C THR A 136 17.04 2.69 8.50
N ARG A 137 16.57 1.58 7.92
CA ARG A 137 17.09 0.22 8.16
C ARG A 137 17.79 -0.32 6.93
N LEU A 138 18.76 0.43 6.44
CA LEU A 138 19.58 0.04 5.30
C LEU A 138 20.12 -1.39 5.49
N MET A 139 20.07 -2.23 4.45
CA MET A 139 20.53 -3.63 4.44
C MET A 139 19.71 -4.63 5.29
N ARG A 140 18.64 -4.23 5.95
CA ARG A 140 17.75 -5.17 6.67
C ARG A 140 16.49 -5.51 5.88
N ILE A 141 15.97 -4.52 5.17
CA ILE A 141 14.82 -4.66 4.27
C ILE A 141 15.29 -4.21 2.89
N PRO A 142 15.13 -5.01 1.83
CA PRO A 142 15.47 -4.60 0.48
C PRO A 142 14.67 -3.36 0.05
N ASP A 143 15.26 -2.47 -0.74
CA ASP A 143 14.60 -1.24 -1.21
C ASP A 143 13.41 -1.57 -2.14
N ASP A 144 13.45 -2.68 -2.84
CA ASP A 144 12.40 -3.23 -3.70
C ASP A 144 11.32 -4.03 -2.94
N HIS A 145 11.27 -3.94 -1.62
CA HIS A 145 10.18 -4.48 -0.82
C HIS A 145 8.90 -3.68 -1.08
N ILE A 146 7.76 -4.35 -1.31
CA ILE A 146 6.47 -3.70 -1.65
C ILE A 146 6.09 -2.59 -0.66
N ALA A 147 6.28 -2.82 0.64
CA ALA A 147 6.00 -1.82 1.67
C ALA A 147 6.87 -0.58 1.50
N THR A 148 8.16 -0.75 1.17
CA THR A 148 9.09 0.35 0.98
C THR A 148 8.71 1.18 -0.26
N MET A 149 8.38 0.51 -1.35
CA MET A 149 7.94 1.16 -2.58
C MET A 149 6.61 1.90 -2.38
N CYS A 150 5.65 1.31 -1.65
CA CYS A 150 4.41 1.99 -1.28
C CYS A 150 4.67 3.23 -0.40
N GLY A 151 5.55 3.13 0.60
CA GLY A 151 5.94 4.27 1.43
C GLY A 151 6.55 5.41 0.61
N PHE A 152 7.38 5.09 -0.38
CA PHE A 152 7.92 6.08 -1.32
C PHE A 152 6.82 6.73 -2.16
N MET A 153 5.89 5.96 -2.70
CA MET A 153 4.78 6.48 -3.51
C MET A 153 3.83 7.35 -2.69
N ALA A 154 3.60 7.02 -1.42
CA ALA A 154 2.85 7.87 -0.50
C ALA A 154 3.53 9.24 -0.32
N HIS A 155 4.84 9.21 -0.04
CA HIS A 155 5.64 10.44 0.09
C HIS A 155 5.60 11.31 -1.18
N GLU A 156 5.73 10.72 -2.37
CA GLU A 156 5.67 11.48 -3.63
C GLU A 156 4.27 12.08 -3.87
N ALA A 157 3.20 11.36 -3.52
CA ALA A 157 1.84 11.90 -3.62
C ALA A 157 1.62 13.08 -2.64
N GLU A 158 2.06 12.96 -1.39
CA GLU A 158 2.01 14.03 -0.39
C GLU A 158 2.84 15.25 -0.80
N ARG A 159 4.02 15.01 -1.37
CA ARG A 159 4.87 16.09 -1.89
C ARG A 159 4.20 16.85 -3.03
N SER A 160 3.55 16.13 -3.96
CA SER A 160 2.83 16.74 -5.08
C SER A 160 1.60 17.54 -4.63
N LEU A 161 1.02 17.23 -3.45
CA LEU A 161 -0.05 18.02 -2.84
C LEU A 161 0.45 19.35 -2.24
N ALA A 162 1.74 19.41 -1.87
CA ALA A 162 2.36 20.59 -1.23
C ALA A 162 2.95 21.59 -2.24
N GLU A 163 3.10 21.21 -3.50
CA GLU A 163 3.59 22.03 -4.62
C GLU A 163 2.45 22.79 -5.30
#